data_1fb9b0e06944b22631a4b9db74fe74f1
#
_entry.id   1fb9b0e06944b22631a4b9db74fe74f1
#
_cell.length_a   1.000
_cell.length_b   1.000
_cell.length_c   1.000
_cell.angle_alpha   90.00
_cell.angle_beta   90.00
_cell.angle_gamma   90.00
#
_symmetry.space_group_name_H-M   'P 1'
#
loop_
_entity.id
_entity.type
_entity.pdbx_description
1 polymer ?
#
loop_
_entity_poly.entity_id
_entity_poly.type
_entity_poly.pdbx_seq_one_letter_code
_entity_poly.pdbx_strand_id
1 'polypeptide(L)'
;MLDWIIIGGGIQGCTVATFLLKSNKTTKKQLCIIDSHSKPLHSWSCMANRIGMEFLRSPSVHHIEPEPFHLQKFAGSRGEYNHFYGSYKRPSLQLFNAHCQSIFNEIELNDCWNQGRVNHIMKTGNGWTVTTEDGTARTAKHVVIAIGVNEQPFLPEWAKHIQDVYPNHVAHIYDKNSQELDLFEPPFLIIGGGITAAHLSITLSRRFPGKVILLKRHPFRIYDFDSDPGWLGPKNINAFHKIEDFNKRRKEIQQARHKGSIPNNLYQTLRQLQKKEKLCIMDGEVDSFSINLNENHICLDLKQSDDKLNVKSILLATGFQNTLPGQEWLSSLIEQEDLSCAACGYPIITKSLEWAPGLYVAGALAELEVGPVSRNIAGARKAAEKIISSIKNKS
;
A
#
# COMPACT_ATOMS: atom_id res chain seq x y z
N MET A 1 -7.75 12.83 28.21
CA MET A 1 -8.22 12.81 26.80
C MET A 1 -7.10 13.37 25.93
N LEU A 2 -6.69 12.63 24.92
CA LEU A 2 -5.67 13.04 23.95
C LEU A 2 -6.22 14.11 22.98
N ASP A 3 -5.35 14.84 22.31
CA ASP A 3 -5.78 15.65 21.16
C ASP A 3 -6.06 14.76 19.94
N TRP A 4 -5.17 13.78 19.66
CA TRP A 4 -5.23 12.95 18.48
C TRP A 4 -4.97 11.46 18.74
N ILE A 5 -5.75 10.61 18.07
CA ILE A 5 -5.43 9.20 17.84
C ILE A 5 -5.34 8.98 16.34
N ILE A 6 -4.27 8.30 15.88
CA ILE A 6 -4.11 7.87 14.50
C ILE A 6 -4.15 6.34 14.48
N ILE A 7 -5.07 5.77 13.68
CA ILE A 7 -5.22 4.33 13.52
C ILE A 7 -4.52 3.90 12.24
N GLY A 8 -3.45 3.14 12.38
CA GLY A 8 -2.57 2.69 11.30
C GLY A 8 -1.26 3.48 11.23
N GLY A 9 -0.15 2.79 11.43
CA GLY A 9 1.22 3.32 11.42
C GLY A 9 1.97 3.06 10.11
N GLY A 10 1.24 2.93 9.00
CA GLY A 10 1.80 2.91 7.65
C GLY A 10 2.13 4.31 7.13
N ILE A 11 2.44 4.41 5.82
CA ILE A 11 2.80 5.69 5.16
C ILE A 11 1.77 6.79 5.45
N GLN A 12 0.47 6.48 5.40
CA GLN A 12 -0.60 7.46 5.60
C GLN A 12 -0.57 8.02 7.03
N GLY A 13 -0.63 7.16 8.04
CA GLY A 13 -0.66 7.57 9.44
C GLY A 13 0.63 8.24 9.89
N CYS A 14 1.80 7.70 9.51
CA CYS A 14 3.09 8.33 9.83
C CYS A 14 3.24 9.71 9.16
N THR A 15 2.71 9.90 7.94
CA THR A 15 2.71 11.24 7.32
C THR A 15 1.83 12.22 8.08
N VAL A 16 0.60 11.83 8.44
CA VAL A 16 -0.30 12.69 9.23
C VAL A 16 0.33 13.04 10.58
N ALA A 17 0.91 12.05 11.28
CA ALA A 17 1.60 12.28 12.56
C ALA A 17 2.75 13.28 12.43
N THR A 18 3.60 13.10 11.41
CA THR A 18 4.73 14.01 11.14
C THR A 18 4.26 15.43 10.89
N PHE A 19 3.23 15.59 10.06
CA PHE A 19 2.67 16.92 9.77
C PHE A 19 2.06 17.58 11.00
N LEU A 20 1.29 16.85 11.83
CA LEU A 20 0.70 17.36 13.06
C LEU A 20 1.77 17.85 14.05
N LEU A 21 2.82 17.05 14.27
CA LEU A 21 3.90 17.38 15.20
C LEU A 21 4.77 18.53 14.69
N LYS A 22 5.22 18.49 13.42
CA LYS A 22 6.07 19.54 12.84
C LYS A 22 5.34 20.87 12.60
N SER A 23 4.01 20.85 12.48
CA SER A 23 3.19 22.05 12.38
C SER A 23 2.68 22.56 13.75
N ASN A 24 3.17 22.00 14.85
CA ASN A 24 2.78 22.36 16.24
C ASN A 24 1.26 22.30 16.47
N LYS A 25 0.53 21.44 15.74
CA LYS A 25 -0.92 21.25 15.93
C LYS A 25 -1.22 20.35 17.13
N THR A 26 -0.25 19.57 17.56
CA THR A 26 -0.30 18.73 18.76
C THR A 26 1.12 18.54 19.31
N THR A 27 1.23 17.88 20.45
CA THR A 27 2.50 17.47 21.06
C THR A 27 2.56 15.95 21.14
N LYS A 28 3.76 15.37 21.26
CA LYS A 28 3.92 13.92 21.40
C LYS A 28 3.14 13.34 22.60
N LYS A 29 2.95 14.10 23.69
CA LYS A 29 2.16 13.67 24.86
C LYS A 29 0.65 13.65 24.59
N GLN A 30 0.19 14.33 23.56
CA GLN A 30 -1.22 14.47 23.19
C GLN A 30 -1.56 13.72 21.89
N LEU A 31 -0.62 12.98 21.30
CA LEU A 31 -0.78 12.13 20.13
C LEU A 31 -0.59 10.67 20.51
N CYS A 32 -1.44 9.80 19.99
CA CYS A 32 -1.26 8.35 20.04
C CYS A 32 -1.42 7.76 18.64
N ILE A 33 -0.48 6.90 18.23
CA ILE A 33 -0.59 6.10 17.01
C ILE A 33 -0.85 4.66 17.43
N ILE A 34 -1.91 4.05 16.92
CA ILE A 34 -2.26 2.65 17.20
C ILE A 34 -2.04 1.83 15.92
N ASP A 35 -1.17 0.84 15.98
CA ASP A 35 -0.90 -0.10 14.88
C ASP A 35 -0.69 -1.52 15.41
N SER A 36 -1.06 -2.52 14.63
CA SER A 36 -0.87 -3.94 14.99
C SER A 36 0.61 -4.35 15.12
N HIS A 37 1.52 -3.57 14.55
CA HIS A 37 2.97 -3.82 14.59
C HIS A 37 3.66 -2.92 15.62
N SER A 38 4.84 -3.38 16.08
CA SER A 38 5.59 -2.71 17.14
C SER A 38 6.34 -1.44 16.72
N LYS A 39 6.39 -1.14 15.42
CA LYS A 39 7.18 0.00 14.90
C LYS A 39 6.59 0.62 13.63
N PRO A 40 6.87 1.92 13.38
CA PRO A 40 6.42 2.63 12.18
C PRO A 40 6.85 1.95 10.89
N LEU A 41 5.98 2.03 9.88
CA LEU A 41 6.22 1.51 8.52
C LEU A 41 6.56 0.02 8.45
N HIS A 42 6.21 -0.80 9.45
CA HIS A 42 6.59 -2.21 9.47
C HIS A 42 6.12 -2.95 8.21
N SER A 43 4.81 -2.92 7.92
CA SER A 43 4.25 -3.58 6.72
C SER A 43 4.86 -3.05 5.42
N TRP A 44 5.10 -1.74 5.32
CA TRP A 44 5.77 -1.13 4.17
C TRP A 44 7.15 -1.73 3.95
N SER A 45 7.98 -1.72 4.99
CA SER A 45 9.35 -2.23 4.91
C SER A 45 9.40 -3.72 4.60
N CYS A 46 8.57 -4.53 5.27
CA CYS A 46 8.50 -5.97 5.01
C CYS A 46 8.07 -6.28 3.57
N MET A 47 7.02 -5.64 3.07
CA MET A 47 6.51 -5.87 1.72
C MET A 47 7.49 -5.41 0.65
N ALA A 48 8.10 -4.22 0.81
CA ALA A 48 9.06 -3.69 -0.15
C ALA A 48 10.35 -4.53 -0.22
N ASN A 49 10.86 -4.97 0.94
CA ASN A 49 12.03 -5.86 0.99
C ASN A 49 11.72 -7.25 0.43
N ARG A 50 10.57 -7.83 0.75
CA ARG A 50 10.16 -9.15 0.27
C ARG A 50 10.18 -9.26 -1.25
N ILE A 51 9.74 -8.22 -1.97
CA ILE A 51 9.77 -8.22 -3.44
C ILE A 51 11.12 -7.76 -4.02
N GLY A 52 12.08 -7.34 -3.19
CA GLY A 52 13.35 -6.80 -3.64
C GLY A 52 13.23 -5.46 -4.36
N MET A 53 12.37 -4.56 -3.86
CA MET A 53 12.22 -3.21 -4.43
C MET A 53 13.54 -2.44 -4.27
N GLU A 54 14.17 -2.10 -5.39
CA GLU A 54 15.43 -1.35 -5.39
C GLU A 54 15.17 0.16 -5.31
N PHE A 55 14.26 0.67 -6.15
CA PHE A 55 13.87 2.08 -6.19
C PHE A 55 12.35 2.23 -6.08
N LEU A 56 11.91 3.27 -5.39
CA LEU A 56 10.51 3.63 -5.33
C LEU A 56 10.01 4.05 -6.72
N ARG A 57 8.71 3.91 -6.95
CA ARG A 57 8.04 4.49 -8.12
C ARG A 57 7.83 6.00 -7.98
N SER A 58 7.69 6.47 -6.75
CA SER A 58 7.46 7.87 -6.40
C SER A 58 8.71 8.73 -6.57
N PRO A 59 8.59 9.97 -7.05
CA PRO A 59 9.68 10.95 -7.08
C PRO A 59 10.16 11.33 -5.68
N SER A 60 11.34 11.96 -5.61
CA SER A 60 11.98 12.41 -4.37
C SER A 60 11.18 13.42 -3.55
N VAL A 61 10.26 14.16 -4.16
CA VAL A 61 9.37 15.11 -3.48
C VAL A 61 8.19 14.45 -2.76
N HIS A 62 7.99 13.14 -2.97
CA HIS A 62 6.96 12.36 -2.29
C HIS A 62 7.56 11.57 -1.13
N HIS A 63 7.49 12.15 0.05
CA HIS A 63 7.96 11.58 1.32
C HIS A 63 7.10 12.09 2.49
N ILE A 64 7.39 11.67 3.71
CA ILE A 64 6.56 11.94 4.90
C ILE A 64 6.78 13.34 5.52
N GLU A 65 7.82 14.06 5.12
CA GLU A 65 8.20 15.37 5.67
C GLU A 65 7.40 16.51 5.01
N PRO A 66 6.89 17.53 5.72
CA PRO A 66 6.22 18.70 5.12
C PRO A 66 7.04 19.46 4.09
N GLU A 67 8.33 19.66 4.31
CA GLU A 67 9.21 20.39 3.38
C GLU A 67 9.49 19.55 2.12
N PRO A 68 9.07 19.97 0.88
CA PRO A 68 9.08 19.12 -0.31
C PRO A 68 10.45 18.62 -0.78
N PHE A 69 11.53 19.33 -0.48
CA PHE A 69 12.88 18.97 -0.91
C PHE A 69 13.74 18.33 0.21
N HIS A 70 13.12 18.03 1.35
CA HIS A 70 13.84 17.52 2.52
C HIS A 70 14.59 16.21 2.24
N LEU A 71 13.99 15.26 1.49
CA LEU A 71 14.66 14.02 1.12
C LEU A 71 15.93 14.27 0.29
N GLN A 72 15.91 15.24 -0.62
CA GLN A 72 17.09 15.59 -1.42
C GLN A 72 18.17 16.25 -0.56
N LYS A 73 17.79 17.14 0.37
CA LYS A 73 18.72 17.74 1.35
C LYS A 73 19.34 16.70 2.25
N PHE A 74 18.52 15.76 2.77
CA PHE A 74 18.98 14.64 3.58
C PHE A 74 20.02 13.78 2.84
N ALA A 75 19.75 13.41 1.58
CA ALA A 75 20.71 12.66 0.76
C ALA A 75 22.00 13.48 0.53
N GLY A 76 21.88 14.79 0.28
CA GLY A 76 23.02 15.67 0.07
C GLY A 76 23.95 15.77 1.27
N SER A 77 23.39 15.91 2.48
CA SER A 77 24.17 15.97 3.72
C SER A 77 24.96 14.67 4.03
N ARG A 78 24.56 13.56 3.40
CA ARG A 78 25.20 12.24 3.56
C ARG A 78 26.07 11.84 2.36
N GLY A 79 26.12 12.67 1.31
CA GLY A 79 26.84 12.31 0.07
C GLY A 79 26.16 11.19 -0.75
N GLU A 80 24.87 10.95 -0.54
CA GLU A 80 24.10 9.81 -1.10
C GLU A 80 23.29 10.18 -2.36
N TYR A 81 23.78 11.10 -3.21
CA TYR A 81 23.10 11.49 -4.43
C TYR A 81 22.94 10.36 -5.47
N ASN A 82 23.81 9.36 -5.44
CA ASN A 82 23.74 8.17 -6.29
C ASN A 82 22.58 7.22 -5.93
N HIS A 83 21.89 7.46 -4.83
CA HIS A 83 20.70 6.72 -4.40
C HIS A 83 19.40 7.22 -5.04
N PHE A 84 19.49 8.07 -6.07
CA PHE A 84 18.34 8.48 -6.88
C PHE A 84 18.43 7.89 -8.30
N TYR A 85 17.30 7.45 -8.82
CA TYR A 85 17.17 6.88 -10.14
C TYR A 85 16.36 7.78 -11.09
N GLY A 86 16.89 8.01 -12.30
CA GLY A 86 16.20 8.68 -13.41
C GLY A 86 15.91 10.15 -13.20
N SER A 87 15.26 10.78 -14.20
CA SER A 87 14.96 12.21 -14.22
C SER A 87 14.04 12.68 -13.10
N TYR A 88 13.18 11.81 -12.63
CA TYR A 88 12.28 12.09 -11.50
C TYR A 88 12.94 11.91 -10.13
N LYS A 89 14.25 11.60 -10.09
CA LYS A 89 15.00 11.36 -8.84
C LYS A 89 14.25 10.42 -7.89
N ARG A 90 13.87 9.24 -8.39
CA ARG A 90 13.19 8.23 -7.58
C ARG A 90 14.18 7.68 -6.55
N PRO A 91 13.90 7.78 -5.24
CA PRO A 91 14.85 7.33 -4.23
C PRO A 91 14.97 5.80 -4.19
N SER A 92 16.14 5.30 -3.84
CA SER A 92 16.28 3.91 -3.44
C SER A 92 15.43 3.64 -2.19
N LEU A 93 15.00 2.38 -2.02
CA LEU A 93 14.26 1.97 -0.81
C LEU A 93 15.08 2.23 0.45
N GLN A 94 16.39 1.98 0.40
CA GLN A 94 17.31 2.24 1.51
C GLN A 94 17.33 3.71 1.91
N LEU A 95 17.50 4.63 0.94
CA LEU A 95 17.50 6.07 1.20
C LEU A 95 16.16 6.55 1.77
N PHE A 96 15.05 6.09 1.19
CA PHE A 96 13.71 6.46 1.65
C PHE A 96 13.46 6.00 3.10
N ASN A 97 13.81 4.76 3.43
CA ASN A 97 13.64 4.22 4.77
C ASN A 97 14.56 4.91 5.79
N ALA A 98 15.82 5.21 5.43
CA ALA A 98 16.74 5.97 6.28
C ALA A 98 16.22 7.39 6.55
N HIS A 99 15.67 8.06 5.54
CA HIS A 99 15.05 9.36 5.69
C HIS A 99 13.82 9.31 6.61
N CYS A 100 12.93 8.35 6.44
CA CYS A 100 11.79 8.17 7.33
C CYS A 100 12.23 7.96 8.79
N GLN A 101 13.22 7.10 9.00
CA GLN A 101 13.75 6.83 10.34
C GLN A 101 14.39 8.08 10.98
N SER A 102 15.11 8.89 10.20
CA SER A 102 15.66 10.16 10.68
C SER A 102 14.58 11.11 11.18
N ILE A 103 13.46 11.22 10.42
CA ILE A 103 12.31 12.04 10.82
C ILE A 103 11.65 11.48 12.09
N PHE A 104 11.44 10.15 12.16
CA PHE A 104 10.84 9.53 13.35
C PHE A 104 11.67 9.74 14.60
N ASN A 105 12.99 9.72 14.48
CA ASN A 105 13.89 10.02 15.60
C ASN A 105 13.81 11.51 16.00
N GLU A 106 13.77 12.42 15.02
CA GLU A 106 13.68 13.87 15.26
C GLU A 106 12.40 14.24 16.02
N ILE A 107 11.25 13.67 15.63
CA ILE A 107 9.96 13.96 16.27
C ILE A 107 9.65 13.00 17.42
N GLU A 108 10.55 12.09 17.79
CA GLU A 108 10.39 11.07 18.84
C GLU A 108 9.07 10.29 18.69
N LEU A 109 8.78 9.84 17.45
CA LEU A 109 7.49 9.22 17.09
C LEU A 109 7.20 7.97 17.90
N ASN A 110 8.22 7.23 18.34
CA ASN A 110 8.05 6.03 19.16
C ASN A 110 7.38 6.32 20.52
N ASP A 111 7.54 7.54 21.06
CA ASP A 111 6.87 7.95 22.31
C ASP A 111 5.35 8.06 22.15
N CYS A 112 4.88 8.20 20.91
CA CYS A 112 3.45 8.26 20.55
C CYS A 112 2.88 6.88 20.18
N TRP A 113 3.70 5.82 20.18
CA TRP A 113 3.34 4.53 19.62
C TRP A 113 2.62 3.64 20.63
N ASN A 114 1.53 3.01 20.19
CA ASN A 114 0.82 1.99 20.93
C ASN A 114 0.58 0.79 20.02
N GLN A 115 1.21 -0.32 20.33
CA GLN A 115 0.94 -1.54 19.58
C GLN A 115 -0.41 -2.11 19.99
N GLY A 116 -1.28 -2.35 18.99
CA GLY A 116 -2.61 -2.93 19.20
C GLY A 116 -3.40 -2.95 17.89
N ARG A 117 -4.36 -3.86 17.79
CA ARG A 117 -5.30 -3.93 16.68
C ARG A 117 -6.63 -3.31 17.11
N VAL A 118 -7.04 -2.24 16.44
CA VAL A 118 -8.32 -1.58 16.70
C VAL A 118 -9.45 -2.46 16.18
N ASN A 119 -10.46 -2.66 17.02
CA ASN A 119 -11.68 -3.39 16.69
C ASN A 119 -12.95 -2.57 16.90
N HIS A 120 -12.88 -1.46 17.64
CA HIS A 120 -14.06 -0.64 17.88
C HIS A 120 -13.72 0.85 18.02
N ILE A 121 -14.61 1.70 17.50
CA ILE A 121 -14.58 3.15 17.68
C ILE A 121 -16.00 3.60 17.99
N MET A 122 -16.14 4.48 18.98
CA MET A 122 -17.43 5.07 19.35
C MET A 122 -17.29 6.53 19.70
N LYS A 123 -18.31 7.31 19.43
CA LYS A 123 -18.38 8.70 19.85
C LYS A 123 -18.63 8.79 21.36
N THR A 124 -17.93 9.68 22.05
CA THR A 124 -18.03 9.81 23.50
C THR A 124 -17.90 11.27 23.90
N GLY A 125 -19.00 11.91 24.30
CA GLY A 125 -19.00 13.33 24.64
C GLY A 125 -18.47 14.21 23.51
N ASN A 126 -17.39 14.95 23.74
CA ASN A 126 -16.78 15.84 22.75
C ASN A 126 -15.63 15.18 21.96
N GLY A 127 -15.56 13.86 21.91
CA GLY A 127 -14.48 13.15 21.23
C GLY A 127 -14.86 11.72 20.85
N TRP A 128 -13.84 10.90 20.66
CA TRP A 128 -13.94 9.53 20.18
C TRP A 128 -13.16 8.59 21.10
N THR A 129 -13.72 7.46 21.43
CA THR A 129 -13.03 6.38 22.13
C THR A 129 -12.68 5.29 21.13
N VAL A 130 -11.42 4.89 21.10
CA VAL A 130 -10.87 3.82 20.27
C VAL A 130 -10.48 2.67 21.17
N THR A 131 -10.97 1.47 20.86
CA THR A 131 -10.71 0.24 21.62
C THR A 131 -9.94 -0.75 20.76
N THR A 132 -8.96 -1.40 21.34
CA THR A 132 -8.16 -2.47 20.73
C THR A 132 -8.65 -3.85 21.16
N GLU A 133 -8.26 -4.90 20.42
CA GLU A 133 -8.69 -6.29 20.68
C GLU A 133 -8.35 -6.79 22.09
N ASP A 134 -7.30 -6.25 22.72
CA ASP A 134 -6.93 -6.55 24.12
C ASP A 134 -7.78 -5.82 25.18
N GLY A 135 -8.79 -5.05 24.74
CA GLY A 135 -9.68 -4.28 25.60
C GLY A 135 -9.13 -2.92 26.04
N THR A 136 -7.95 -2.52 25.62
CA THR A 136 -7.40 -1.19 25.92
C THR A 136 -8.20 -0.12 25.19
N ALA A 137 -8.75 0.86 25.96
CA ALA A 137 -9.51 1.97 25.42
C ALA A 137 -8.77 3.30 25.62
N ARG A 138 -8.78 4.14 24.59
CA ARG A 138 -8.20 5.50 24.62
C ARG A 138 -9.16 6.51 24.01
N THR A 139 -9.22 7.68 24.60
CA THR A 139 -10.12 8.76 24.16
C THR A 139 -9.33 9.95 23.62
N ALA A 140 -9.75 10.50 22.48
CA ALA A 140 -9.19 11.68 21.88
C ALA A 140 -10.26 12.62 21.33
N LYS A 141 -9.92 13.90 21.17
CA LYS A 141 -10.77 14.89 20.48
C LYS A 141 -10.90 14.57 19.00
N HIS A 142 -9.80 14.12 18.39
CA HIS A 142 -9.72 13.82 16.97
C HIS A 142 -9.15 12.42 16.73
N VAL A 143 -9.75 11.71 15.77
CA VAL A 143 -9.28 10.40 15.31
C VAL A 143 -9.04 10.46 13.82
N VAL A 144 -7.93 9.88 13.35
CA VAL A 144 -7.64 9.67 11.93
C VAL A 144 -7.60 8.18 11.63
N ILE A 145 -8.49 7.71 10.75
CA ILE A 145 -8.45 6.33 10.26
C ILE A 145 -7.54 6.29 9.03
N ALA A 146 -6.34 5.76 9.18
CA ALA A 146 -5.28 5.72 8.18
C ALA A 146 -4.87 4.28 7.80
N ILE A 147 -5.83 3.37 7.77
CA ILE A 147 -5.65 1.95 7.46
C ILE A 147 -5.41 1.72 5.97
N GLY A 148 -4.59 0.73 5.67
CA GLY A 148 -4.26 0.33 4.30
C GLY A 148 -5.25 -0.69 3.72
N VAL A 149 -5.09 -1.00 2.42
CA VAL A 149 -5.87 -2.02 1.70
C VAL A 149 -5.26 -3.44 1.82
N ASN A 150 -4.18 -3.61 2.57
CA ASN A 150 -3.31 -4.79 2.50
C ASN A 150 -3.80 -6.00 3.29
N GLU A 151 -4.99 -5.94 3.88
CA GLU A 151 -5.49 -7.02 4.74
C GLU A 151 -6.18 -8.16 3.98
N GLN A 152 -6.58 -7.91 2.72
CA GLN A 152 -7.32 -8.89 1.92
C GLN A 152 -6.64 -9.11 0.56
N PRO A 153 -5.60 -9.95 0.49
CA PRO A 153 -4.99 -10.33 -0.77
C PRO A 153 -6.01 -11.07 -1.67
N PHE A 154 -5.90 -10.86 -2.97
CA PHE A 154 -6.75 -11.57 -3.93
C PHE A 154 -6.10 -12.90 -4.32
N LEU A 155 -6.72 -14.01 -3.91
CA LEU A 155 -6.33 -15.36 -4.32
C LEU A 155 -7.34 -15.87 -5.37
N PRO A 156 -6.89 -16.30 -6.57
CA PRO A 156 -7.73 -17.05 -7.49
C PRO A 156 -8.24 -18.36 -6.86
N GLU A 157 -9.43 -18.82 -7.24
CA GLU A 157 -10.05 -20.02 -6.65
C GLU A 157 -9.16 -21.26 -6.80
N TRP A 158 -8.58 -21.48 -7.99
CA TRP A 158 -7.66 -22.59 -8.20
C TRP A 158 -6.44 -22.54 -7.24
N ALA A 159 -5.94 -21.36 -6.94
CA ALA A 159 -4.80 -21.19 -6.03
C ALA A 159 -5.19 -21.43 -4.56
N LYS A 160 -6.41 -21.09 -4.15
CA LYS A 160 -6.93 -21.45 -2.84
C LYS A 160 -7.02 -22.97 -2.68
N HIS A 161 -7.58 -23.67 -3.68
CA HIS A 161 -7.67 -25.14 -3.66
C HIS A 161 -6.30 -25.80 -3.53
N ILE A 162 -5.27 -25.29 -4.24
CA ILE A 162 -3.90 -25.80 -4.07
C ILE A 162 -3.40 -25.49 -2.64
N GLN A 163 -3.61 -24.27 -2.15
CA GLN A 163 -3.16 -23.86 -0.82
C GLN A 163 -3.79 -24.70 0.30
N ASP A 164 -5.04 -25.09 0.17
CA ASP A 164 -5.75 -25.95 1.14
C ASP A 164 -5.13 -27.35 1.22
N VAL A 165 -4.70 -27.91 0.08
CA VAL A 165 -4.13 -29.27 -0.01
C VAL A 165 -2.60 -29.27 0.14
N TYR A 166 -1.95 -28.19 -0.32
CA TYR A 166 -0.48 -28.10 -0.44
C TYR A 166 0.04 -26.72 -0.01
N PRO A 167 -0.18 -26.31 1.27
CA PRO A 167 -0.07 -24.93 1.74
C PRO A 167 1.33 -24.33 1.60
N ASN A 168 2.39 -25.15 1.70
CA ASN A 168 3.78 -24.64 1.66
C ASN A 168 4.30 -24.33 0.25
N HIS A 169 3.50 -24.51 -0.78
CA HIS A 169 3.89 -24.36 -2.19
C HIS A 169 3.18 -23.21 -2.90
N VAL A 170 2.16 -22.60 -2.26
CA VAL A 170 1.41 -21.48 -2.81
C VAL A 170 1.28 -20.39 -1.76
N ALA A 171 1.71 -19.17 -2.11
CA ALA A 171 1.54 -18.03 -1.21
C ALA A 171 1.20 -16.77 -2.00
N HIS A 172 0.33 -15.93 -1.43
CA HIS A 172 0.23 -14.55 -1.86
C HIS A 172 1.38 -13.75 -1.26
N ILE A 173 2.09 -12.97 -2.09
CA ILE A 173 3.31 -12.26 -1.67
C ILE A 173 3.11 -11.30 -0.50
N TYR A 174 1.87 -10.85 -0.28
CA TYR A 174 1.50 -9.95 0.81
C TYR A 174 0.63 -10.61 1.89
N ASP A 175 0.52 -11.93 1.87
CA ASP A 175 -0.12 -12.63 2.98
C ASP A 175 0.76 -12.50 4.24
N LYS A 176 0.13 -12.09 5.34
CA LYS A 176 0.80 -11.94 6.65
C LYS A 176 1.29 -13.27 7.22
N ASN A 177 0.58 -14.33 6.90
CA ASN A 177 0.87 -15.70 7.36
C ASN A 177 1.78 -16.45 6.37
N SER A 178 2.15 -15.83 5.23
CA SER A 178 3.02 -16.49 4.27
C SER A 178 4.41 -16.71 4.86
N GLN A 179 4.94 -17.89 4.58
CA GLN A 179 6.32 -18.25 4.90
C GLN A 179 7.31 -17.24 4.29
N GLU A 180 8.51 -17.19 4.84
CA GLU A 180 9.59 -16.43 4.22
C GLU A 180 9.88 -16.97 2.81
N LEU A 181 10.20 -16.09 1.86
CA LEU A 181 10.46 -16.50 0.46
C LEU A 181 11.58 -17.54 0.35
N ASP A 182 12.48 -17.59 1.31
CA ASP A 182 13.58 -18.53 1.35
C ASP A 182 13.15 -19.99 1.60
N LEU A 183 11.92 -20.20 2.05
CA LEU A 183 11.33 -21.53 2.23
C LEU A 183 10.68 -22.09 0.96
N PHE A 184 10.54 -21.27 -0.08
CA PHE A 184 10.00 -21.71 -1.37
C PHE A 184 11.12 -22.18 -2.29
N GLU A 185 10.87 -23.27 -3.02
CA GLU A 185 11.85 -23.91 -3.90
C GLU A 185 11.56 -23.67 -5.39
N PRO A 186 12.63 -23.53 -6.21
CA PRO A 186 12.48 -23.48 -7.66
C PRO A 186 12.07 -24.84 -8.24
N PRO A 187 11.41 -24.90 -9.44
CA PRO A 187 11.00 -23.77 -10.27
C PRO A 187 9.84 -22.97 -9.70
N PHE A 188 9.90 -21.63 -9.87
CA PHE A 188 8.89 -20.69 -9.38
C PHE A 188 7.94 -20.29 -10.50
N LEU A 189 6.64 -20.23 -10.18
CA LEU A 189 5.64 -19.54 -10.98
C LEU A 189 5.18 -18.27 -10.26
N ILE A 190 5.37 -17.12 -10.88
CA ILE A 190 4.87 -15.83 -10.39
C ILE A 190 3.64 -15.46 -11.20
N ILE A 191 2.51 -15.22 -10.51
CA ILE A 191 1.25 -14.84 -11.15
C ILE A 191 1.01 -13.34 -11.00
N GLY A 192 0.99 -12.61 -12.11
CA GLY A 192 0.67 -11.18 -12.13
C GLY A 192 1.44 -10.40 -13.19
N GLY A 193 0.91 -9.25 -13.60
CA GLY A 193 1.53 -8.36 -14.61
C GLY A 193 1.94 -6.99 -14.07
N GLY A 194 1.81 -6.76 -12.75
CA GLY A 194 2.07 -5.47 -12.13
C GLY A 194 3.47 -5.32 -11.53
N ILE A 195 3.71 -4.17 -10.90
CA ILE A 195 5.02 -3.79 -10.34
C ILE A 195 5.55 -4.80 -9.30
N THR A 196 4.67 -5.38 -8.49
CA THR A 196 5.02 -6.41 -7.50
C THR A 196 5.59 -7.66 -8.19
N ALA A 197 4.88 -8.17 -9.20
CA ALA A 197 5.33 -9.32 -9.98
C ALA A 197 6.65 -9.03 -10.69
N ALA A 198 6.83 -7.82 -11.23
CA ALA A 198 8.06 -7.42 -11.90
C ALA A 198 9.27 -7.42 -10.96
N HIS A 199 9.17 -6.78 -9.78
CA HIS A 199 10.26 -6.78 -8.80
C HIS A 199 10.60 -8.20 -8.33
N LEU A 200 9.57 -8.99 -7.97
CA LEU A 200 9.76 -10.36 -7.51
C LEU A 200 10.43 -11.24 -8.57
N SER A 201 9.97 -11.14 -9.83
CA SER A 201 10.57 -11.88 -10.95
C SER A 201 12.03 -11.52 -11.17
N ILE A 202 12.37 -10.23 -11.11
CA ILE A 202 13.76 -9.76 -11.24
C ILE A 202 14.62 -10.32 -10.11
N THR A 203 14.14 -10.22 -8.87
CA THR A 203 14.85 -10.67 -7.67
C THR A 203 15.12 -12.18 -7.73
N LEU A 204 14.08 -12.97 -7.98
CA LEU A 204 14.20 -14.43 -8.02
C LEU A 204 15.00 -14.91 -9.24
N SER A 205 14.87 -14.26 -10.41
CA SER A 205 15.66 -14.63 -11.60
C SER A 205 17.15 -14.32 -11.48
N ARG A 206 17.53 -13.35 -10.65
CA ARG A 206 18.93 -13.09 -10.30
C ARG A 206 19.51 -14.17 -9.40
N ARG A 207 18.68 -14.68 -8.48
CA ARG A 207 19.06 -15.72 -7.50
C ARG A 207 18.99 -17.13 -8.09
N PHE A 208 17.99 -17.39 -8.94
CA PHE A 208 17.70 -18.70 -9.54
C PHE A 208 17.53 -18.58 -11.07
N PRO A 209 18.63 -18.33 -11.83
CA PRO A 209 18.56 -18.13 -13.28
C PRO A 209 17.91 -19.32 -14.01
N GLY A 210 16.96 -19.03 -14.92
CA GLY A 210 16.25 -20.05 -15.71
C GLY A 210 15.23 -20.88 -14.92
N LYS A 211 14.96 -20.55 -13.66
CA LYS A 211 14.02 -21.27 -12.79
C LYS A 211 12.79 -20.44 -12.40
N VAL A 212 12.53 -19.35 -13.09
CA VAL A 212 11.42 -18.44 -12.79
C VAL A 212 10.57 -18.25 -14.03
N ILE A 213 9.27 -18.47 -13.88
CA ILE A 213 8.23 -18.22 -14.88
C ILE A 213 7.35 -17.08 -14.37
N LEU A 214 7.18 -16.04 -15.18
CA LEU A 214 6.21 -14.95 -14.93
C LEU A 214 5.01 -15.15 -15.85
N LEU A 215 3.86 -15.51 -15.28
CA LEU A 215 2.60 -15.68 -16.00
C LEU A 215 1.69 -14.46 -15.79
N LYS A 216 1.28 -13.82 -16.89
CA LYS A 216 0.42 -12.65 -16.88
C LYS A 216 -0.73 -12.78 -17.89
N ARG A 217 -1.88 -12.18 -17.61
CA ARG A 217 -3.10 -12.29 -18.42
C ARG A 217 -3.18 -11.31 -19.60
N HIS A 218 -2.32 -10.32 -19.64
CA HIS A 218 -2.34 -9.25 -20.65
C HIS A 218 -0.93 -8.70 -20.89
N PRO A 219 -0.67 -8.05 -22.01
CA PRO A 219 0.58 -7.33 -22.26
C PRO A 219 0.93 -6.36 -21.14
N PHE A 220 2.22 -6.13 -20.92
CA PHE A 220 2.65 -5.15 -19.92
C PHE A 220 2.09 -3.76 -20.24
N ARG A 221 1.54 -3.11 -19.22
CA ARG A 221 1.15 -1.70 -19.25
C ARG A 221 2.31 -0.89 -18.73
N ILE A 222 2.92 -0.08 -19.60
CA ILE A 222 4.14 0.66 -19.26
C ILE A 222 3.77 2.10 -18.93
N TYR A 223 3.90 2.48 -17.66
CA TYR A 223 3.69 3.84 -17.15
C TYR A 223 4.66 4.11 -16.01
N ASP A 224 5.28 5.29 -15.99
CA ASP A 224 6.21 5.65 -14.92
C ASP A 224 5.50 5.87 -13.58
N PHE A 225 4.25 6.31 -13.59
CA PHE A 225 3.43 6.53 -12.40
C PHE A 225 2.17 5.67 -12.41
N ASP A 226 1.57 5.49 -11.26
CA ASP A 226 0.31 4.74 -11.06
C ASP A 226 -0.94 5.54 -11.47
N SER A 227 -0.80 6.82 -11.75
CA SER A 227 -1.78 7.70 -12.37
C SER A 227 -1.08 8.90 -13.02
N ASP A 228 -1.77 9.62 -13.91
CA ASP A 228 -1.21 10.83 -14.55
C ASP A 228 -0.80 11.88 -13.49
N PRO A 229 0.39 12.50 -13.62
CA PRO A 229 0.85 13.55 -12.71
C PRO A 229 -0.10 14.74 -12.57
N GLY A 230 -0.97 15.01 -13.55
CA GLY A 230 -2.01 16.02 -13.46
C GLY A 230 -2.97 15.87 -12.28
N TRP A 231 -3.05 14.66 -11.68
CA TRP A 231 -3.80 14.40 -10.46
C TRP A 231 -3.14 14.94 -9.19
N LEU A 232 -1.89 15.32 -9.26
CA LEU A 232 -1.16 15.98 -8.17
C LEU A 232 -1.46 17.47 -8.08
N GLY A 233 -1.95 18.08 -9.15
CA GLY A 233 -2.22 19.51 -9.26
C GLY A 233 -3.66 19.81 -9.67
N PRO A 234 -3.98 21.09 -9.92
CA PRO A 234 -5.34 21.55 -10.23
C PRO A 234 -5.85 21.04 -11.58
N LYS A 235 -4.97 20.59 -12.48
CA LYS A 235 -5.32 20.17 -13.85
C LYS A 235 -6.47 19.17 -13.89
N ASN A 236 -6.37 18.07 -13.13
CA ASN A 236 -7.39 17.04 -13.10
C ASN A 236 -8.30 17.16 -11.86
N ILE A 237 -7.75 17.59 -10.73
CA ILE A 237 -8.47 17.67 -9.44
C ILE A 237 -9.64 18.67 -9.49
N ASN A 238 -9.49 19.81 -10.18
CA ASN A 238 -10.57 20.80 -10.27
C ASN A 238 -11.78 20.26 -11.04
N ALA A 239 -11.55 19.50 -12.12
CA ALA A 239 -12.63 18.85 -12.87
C ALA A 239 -13.26 17.72 -12.04
N PHE A 240 -12.45 16.93 -11.35
CA PHE A 240 -12.90 15.85 -10.48
C PHE A 240 -13.82 16.35 -9.36
N HIS A 241 -13.48 17.44 -8.69
CA HIS A 241 -14.30 18.02 -7.61
C HIS A 241 -15.64 18.60 -8.10
N LYS A 242 -15.79 18.89 -9.39
CA LYS A 242 -17.07 19.30 -9.98
C LYS A 242 -18.04 18.13 -10.20
N ILE A 243 -17.56 16.89 -10.11
CA ILE A 243 -18.40 15.71 -10.22
C ILE A 243 -19.13 15.54 -8.88
N GLU A 244 -20.45 15.78 -8.86
CA GLU A 244 -21.29 15.65 -7.66
C GLU A 244 -21.61 14.19 -7.35
N ASP A 245 -21.78 13.36 -8.38
CA ASP A 245 -22.07 11.93 -8.24
C ASP A 245 -20.83 11.14 -7.82
N PHE A 246 -20.86 10.59 -6.61
CA PHE A 246 -19.76 9.78 -6.05
C PHE A 246 -19.51 8.47 -6.81
N ASN A 247 -20.52 7.88 -7.46
CA ASN A 247 -20.31 6.71 -8.31
C ASN A 247 -19.52 7.08 -9.57
N LYS A 248 -19.76 8.26 -10.14
CA LYS A 248 -18.94 8.79 -11.24
C LYS A 248 -17.54 9.09 -10.75
N ARG A 249 -17.35 9.72 -9.57
CA ARG A 249 -16.00 9.89 -8.99
C ARG A 249 -15.27 8.56 -8.84
N ARG A 250 -15.98 7.53 -8.37
CA ARG A 250 -15.40 6.18 -8.22
C ARG A 250 -14.93 5.59 -9.55
N LYS A 251 -15.74 5.71 -10.59
CA LYS A 251 -15.39 5.27 -11.95
C LYS A 251 -14.16 6.04 -12.48
N GLU A 252 -14.17 7.36 -12.32
CA GLU A 252 -13.03 8.22 -12.72
C GLU A 252 -11.74 7.80 -12.04
N ILE A 253 -11.76 7.55 -10.72
CA ILE A 253 -10.61 7.06 -9.97
C ILE A 253 -10.11 5.72 -10.52
N GLN A 254 -11.02 4.79 -10.82
CA GLN A 254 -10.65 3.47 -11.36
C GLN A 254 -10.02 3.56 -12.73
N GLN A 255 -10.52 4.44 -13.61
CA GLN A 255 -10.00 4.69 -14.95
C GLN A 255 -8.66 5.42 -14.92
N ALA A 256 -8.50 6.41 -14.02
CA ALA A 256 -7.30 7.18 -13.87
C ALA A 256 -6.10 6.38 -13.34
N ARG A 257 -6.37 5.27 -12.64
CA ARG A 257 -5.29 4.40 -12.13
C ARG A 257 -4.76 3.46 -13.21
N HIS A 258 -3.47 3.50 -13.42
CA HIS A 258 -2.76 2.56 -14.28
C HIS A 258 -2.56 1.20 -13.57
N LYS A 259 -3.68 0.55 -13.23
CA LYS A 259 -3.67 -0.72 -12.48
C LYS A 259 -2.86 -1.79 -13.22
N GLY A 260 -1.97 -2.47 -12.48
CA GLY A 260 -1.13 -3.53 -13.03
C GLY A 260 -0.03 -3.02 -13.97
N SER A 261 0.30 -1.72 -13.95
CA SER A 261 1.38 -1.16 -14.76
C SER A 261 2.74 -1.25 -14.08
N ILE A 262 3.78 -1.15 -14.89
CA ILE A 262 5.18 -1.15 -14.47
C ILE A 262 5.93 0.03 -15.11
N PRO A 263 6.94 0.61 -14.43
CA PRO A 263 7.81 1.60 -15.03
C PRO A 263 8.68 0.99 -16.15
N ASN A 264 9.06 1.83 -17.12
CA ASN A 264 9.85 1.36 -18.27
C ASN A 264 11.17 0.68 -17.88
N ASN A 265 11.86 1.15 -16.86
CA ASN A 265 13.10 0.52 -16.39
C ASN A 265 12.91 -0.94 -15.94
N LEU A 266 11.84 -1.25 -15.23
CA LEU A 266 11.54 -2.64 -14.84
C LEU A 266 11.20 -3.48 -16.07
N TYR A 267 10.41 -2.94 -17.01
CA TYR A 267 10.12 -3.62 -18.27
C TYR A 267 11.40 -3.98 -19.04
N GLN A 268 12.32 -3.03 -19.20
CA GLN A 268 13.60 -3.26 -19.88
C GLN A 268 14.43 -4.34 -19.16
N THR A 269 14.47 -4.31 -17.82
CA THR A 269 15.17 -5.33 -17.03
C THR A 269 14.56 -6.72 -17.23
N LEU A 270 13.23 -6.84 -17.21
CA LEU A 270 12.54 -8.10 -17.47
C LEU A 270 12.86 -8.65 -18.88
N ARG A 271 12.84 -7.78 -19.90
CA ARG A 271 13.18 -8.15 -21.28
C ARG A 271 14.63 -8.61 -21.42
N GLN A 272 15.56 -7.96 -20.72
CA GLN A 272 16.97 -8.38 -20.68
C GLN A 272 17.15 -9.74 -20.01
N LEU A 273 16.44 -10.01 -18.90
CA LEU A 273 16.49 -11.31 -18.23
C LEU A 273 15.88 -12.41 -19.10
N GLN A 274 14.79 -12.13 -19.80
CA GLN A 274 14.18 -13.05 -20.76
C GLN A 274 15.14 -13.36 -21.92
N LYS A 275 15.76 -12.33 -22.53
CA LYS A 275 16.73 -12.50 -23.62
C LYS A 275 17.97 -13.31 -23.20
N LYS A 276 18.33 -13.26 -21.92
CA LYS A 276 19.44 -14.04 -21.33
C LYS A 276 18.98 -15.40 -20.80
N GLU A 277 17.76 -15.85 -21.09
CA GLU A 277 17.16 -17.11 -20.64
C GLU A 277 17.14 -17.30 -19.11
N LYS A 278 17.24 -16.18 -18.36
CA LYS A 278 17.19 -16.20 -16.90
C LYS A 278 15.76 -16.15 -16.35
N LEU A 279 14.79 -15.70 -17.16
CA LEU A 279 13.38 -15.56 -16.87
C LEU A 279 12.54 -15.99 -18.05
N CYS A 280 11.55 -16.83 -17.83
CA CYS A 280 10.49 -17.11 -18.80
C CYS A 280 9.31 -16.16 -18.55
N ILE A 281 8.82 -15.46 -19.59
CA ILE A 281 7.63 -14.61 -19.51
C ILE A 281 6.59 -15.17 -20.47
N MET A 282 5.42 -15.50 -19.92
CA MET A 282 4.29 -16.09 -20.66
C MET A 282 3.01 -15.28 -20.49
N ASP A 283 2.21 -15.25 -21.55
CA ASP A 283 0.84 -14.75 -21.50
C ASP A 283 -0.11 -15.94 -21.36
N GLY A 284 -1.04 -15.88 -20.40
CA GLY A 284 -2.01 -16.94 -20.18
C GLY A 284 -2.74 -16.85 -18.86
N GLU A 285 -3.70 -17.74 -18.69
CA GLU A 285 -4.44 -17.97 -17.46
C GLU A 285 -4.41 -19.46 -17.12
N VAL A 286 -4.35 -19.78 -15.84
CA VAL A 286 -4.46 -21.16 -15.36
C VAL A 286 -5.88 -21.65 -15.58
N ASP A 287 -6.03 -22.80 -16.17
CA ASP A 287 -7.30 -23.50 -16.41
C ASP A 287 -7.53 -24.57 -15.34
N SER A 288 -6.59 -25.49 -15.22
CA SER A 288 -6.64 -26.61 -14.29
C SER A 288 -5.29 -26.88 -13.65
N PHE A 289 -5.28 -27.72 -12.64
CA PHE A 289 -4.05 -28.13 -11.98
C PHE A 289 -4.12 -29.60 -11.53
N SER A 290 -2.95 -30.20 -11.38
CA SER A 290 -2.76 -31.45 -10.68
C SER A 290 -1.52 -31.39 -9.78
N ILE A 291 -1.53 -32.15 -8.69
CA ILE A 291 -0.43 -32.20 -7.72
C ILE A 291 0.20 -33.59 -7.76
N ASN A 292 1.49 -33.65 -8.05
CA ASN A 292 2.28 -34.87 -7.96
C ASN A 292 3.08 -34.85 -6.65
N LEU A 293 2.52 -35.47 -5.63
CA LEU A 293 3.13 -35.52 -4.28
C LEU A 293 4.46 -36.30 -4.26
N ASN A 294 4.63 -37.31 -5.15
CA ASN A 294 5.85 -38.10 -5.19
C ASN A 294 7.05 -37.33 -5.71
N GLU A 295 6.83 -36.42 -6.65
CA GLU A 295 7.87 -35.60 -7.26
C GLU A 295 7.93 -34.18 -6.71
N ASN A 296 7.03 -33.85 -5.78
CA ASN A 296 6.94 -32.52 -5.18
C ASN A 296 6.74 -31.41 -6.23
N HIS A 297 5.81 -31.63 -7.18
CA HIS A 297 5.51 -30.70 -8.27
C HIS A 297 4.01 -30.41 -8.39
N ILE A 298 3.72 -29.19 -8.83
CA ILE A 298 2.40 -28.75 -9.26
C ILE A 298 2.44 -28.60 -10.78
N CYS A 299 1.58 -29.35 -11.48
CA CYS A 299 1.38 -29.23 -12.90
C CYS A 299 0.15 -28.35 -13.16
N LEU A 300 0.30 -27.34 -14.00
CA LEU A 300 -0.74 -26.38 -14.34
C LEU A 300 -0.99 -26.43 -15.86
N ASP A 301 -2.24 -26.55 -16.25
CA ASP A 301 -2.69 -26.38 -17.63
C ASP A 301 -3.12 -24.93 -17.85
N LEU A 302 -2.78 -24.38 -19.02
CA LEU A 302 -3.14 -23.01 -19.38
C LEU A 302 -4.36 -23.00 -20.30
N LYS A 303 -5.26 -22.02 -20.12
CA LYS A 303 -6.40 -21.82 -21.02
C LYS A 303 -5.94 -21.55 -22.44
N GLN A 304 -6.58 -22.19 -23.39
CA GLN A 304 -6.34 -22.00 -24.83
C GLN A 304 -4.87 -22.23 -25.27
N SER A 305 -4.15 -23.09 -24.55
CA SER A 305 -2.78 -23.49 -24.87
C SER A 305 -2.59 -24.96 -24.48
N ASP A 306 -1.75 -25.65 -25.23
CA ASP A 306 -1.30 -27.00 -24.89
C ASP A 306 -0.11 -27.00 -23.91
N ASP A 307 0.34 -25.80 -23.50
CA ASP A 307 1.45 -25.65 -22.58
C ASP A 307 1.09 -26.12 -21.17
N LYS A 308 1.96 -26.97 -20.61
CA LYS A 308 1.90 -27.40 -19.21
C LYS A 308 3.07 -26.83 -18.45
N LEU A 309 2.78 -26.25 -17.28
CA LEU A 309 3.80 -25.70 -16.39
C LEU A 309 4.02 -26.63 -15.20
N ASN A 310 5.25 -27.11 -15.04
CA ASN A 310 5.65 -27.92 -13.90
C ASN A 310 6.50 -27.06 -12.96
N VAL A 311 5.97 -26.78 -11.75
CA VAL A 311 6.60 -25.90 -10.78
C VAL A 311 6.54 -26.47 -9.37
N LYS A 312 7.44 -26.05 -8.52
CA LYS A 312 7.39 -26.39 -7.08
C LYS A 312 6.68 -25.33 -6.27
N SER A 313 6.81 -24.05 -6.66
CA SER A 313 6.27 -22.95 -5.87
C SER A 313 5.52 -21.95 -6.74
N ILE A 314 4.36 -21.51 -6.23
CA ILE A 314 3.51 -20.51 -6.86
C ILE A 314 3.42 -19.27 -5.97
N LEU A 315 3.88 -18.13 -6.47
CA LEU A 315 3.89 -16.86 -5.77
C LEU A 315 2.89 -15.89 -6.44
N LEU A 316 1.82 -15.57 -5.71
CA LEU A 316 0.74 -14.75 -6.22
C LEU A 316 1.03 -13.26 -6.00
N ALA A 317 1.16 -12.50 -7.07
CA ALA A 317 1.24 -11.04 -7.10
C ALA A 317 -0.02 -10.44 -7.75
N THR A 318 -1.17 -10.97 -7.37
CA THR A 318 -2.49 -10.73 -7.96
C THR A 318 -3.19 -9.49 -7.40
N GLY A 319 -2.55 -8.84 -6.41
CA GLY A 319 -3.07 -7.63 -5.76
C GLY A 319 -4.06 -7.93 -4.64
N PHE A 320 -4.98 -7.00 -4.40
CA PHE A 320 -5.91 -7.05 -3.27
C PHE A 320 -7.36 -7.07 -3.75
N GLN A 321 -8.24 -7.56 -2.90
CA GLN A 321 -9.68 -7.49 -3.12
C GLN A 321 -10.16 -6.03 -3.21
N ASN A 322 -11.26 -5.82 -3.92
CA ASN A 322 -11.81 -4.47 -4.12
C ASN A 322 -12.91 -4.17 -3.08
N THR A 323 -12.63 -4.43 -1.82
CA THR A 323 -13.52 -4.20 -0.69
C THR A 323 -13.12 -2.96 0.09
N LEU A 324 -14.01 -2.48 0.96
CA LEU A 324 -13.71 -1.38 1.86
C LEU A 324 -12.64 -1.84 2.86
N PRO A 325 -11.52 -1.11 3.04
CA PRO A 325 -10.55 -1.44 4.06
C PRO A 325 -11.18 -1.42 5.46
N GLY A 326 -10.88 -2.42 6.27
CA GLY A 326 -11.41 -2.51 7.64
C GLY A 326 -12.92 -2.75 7.73
N GLN A 327 -13.56 -3.27 6.69
CA GLN A 327 -15.01 -3.48 6.63
C GLN A 327 -15.54 -4.22 7.86
N GLU A 328 -14.78 -5.16 8.42
CA GLU A 328 -15.19 -5.98 9.56
C GLU A 328 -15.62 -5.16 10.78
N TRP A 329 -14.91 -4.05 11.09
CA TRP A 329 -15.21 -3.19 12.23
C TRP A 329 -15.75 -1.82 11.83
N LEU A 330 -15.46 -1.33 10.60
CA LEU A 330 -16.01 -0.07 10.12
C LEU A 330 -17.52 -0.15 9.85
N SER A 331 -18.07 -1.31 9.48
CA SER A 331 -19.51 -1.46 9.27
C SER A 331 -20.29 -1.12 10.53
N SER A 332 -19.84 -1.58 11.70
CA SER A 332 -20.46 -1.24 12.98
C SER A 332 -20.38 0.26 13.30
N LEU A 333 -19.23 0.89 13.04
CA LEU A 333 -19.06 2.33 13.22
C LEU A 333 -19.99 3.14 12.30
N ILE A 334 -20.09 2.74 11.03
CA ILE A 334 -20.95 3.39 10.03
C ILE A 334 -22.42 3.36 10.47
N GLU A 335 -22.88 2.20 10.91
CA GLU A 335 -24.27 2.02 11.37
C GLU A 335 -24.57 2.76 12.67
N GLN A 336 -23.68 2.69 13.66
CA GLN A 336 -23.89 3.29 14.99
C GLN A 336 -23.86 4.82 14.97
N GLU A 337 -23.04 5.41 14.12
CA GLU A 337 -22.81 6.86 14.07
C GLU A 337 -23.48 7.50 12.82
N ASP A 338 -24.29 6.74 12.08
CA ASP A 338 -24.98 7.18 10.85
C ASP A 338 -24.03 7.87 9.86
N LEU A 339 -22.86 7.26 9.61
CA LEU A 339 -21.83 7.87 8.77
C LEU A 339 -22.18 7.78 7.30
N SER A 340 -22.14 8.90 6.61
CA SER A 340 -22.47 8.98 5.18
C SER A 340 -21.48 8.20 4.31
N CYS A 341 -22.00 7.28 3.49
CA CYS A 341 -21.24 6.51 2.52
C CYS A 341 -21.86 6.61 1.12
N ALA A 342 -21.02 6.59 0.10
CA ALA A 342 -21.46 6.42 -1.28
C ALA A 342 -22.00 5.00 -1.52
N ALA A 343 -22.76 4.77 -2.58
CA ALA A 343 -23.28 3.44 -2.93
C ALA A 343 -22.19 2.37 -3.11
N CYS A 344 -20.94 2.77 -3.36
CA CYS A 344 -19.79 1.89 -3.41
C CYS A 344 -19.19 1.55 -2.02
N GLY A 345 -19.81 1.97 -0.92
CA GLY A 345 -19.40 1.77 0.47
C GLY A 345 -18.29 2.71 0.97
N TYR A 346 -17.75 3.58 0.11
CA TYR A 346 -16.66 4.48 0.53
C TYR A 346 -17.20 5.74 1.21
N PRO A 347 -16.45 6.29 2.21
CA PRO A 347 -16.84 7.47 2.95
C PRO A 347 -17.14 8.70 2.09
N ILE A 348 -18.24 9.39 2.37
CA ILE A 348 -18.54 10.74 1.89
C ILE A 348 -18.01 11.71 2.96
N ILE A 349 -16.98 12.46 2.61
CA ILE A 349 -16.20 13.27 3.55
C ILE A 349 -16.12 14.73 3.10
N THR A 350 -15.80 15.60 4.03
CA THR A 350 -15.55 17.02 3.76
C THR A 350 -14.24 17.23 2.99
N LYS A 351 -13.99 18.46 2.52
CA LYS A 351 -12.72 18.84 1.88
C LYS A 351 -11.52 18.68 2.81
N SER A 352 -11.73 18.74 4.13
CA SER A 352 -10.71 18.50 5.16
C SER A 352 -10.55 17.03 5.54
N LEU A 353 -11.21 16.12 4.82
CA LEU A 353 -11.25 14.68 5.03
C LEU A 353 -11.94 14.24 6.32
N GLU A 354 -12.80 15.08 6.87
CA GLU A 354 -13.61 14.79 8.05
C GLU A 354 -14.86 14.02 7.64
N TRP A 355 -15.09 12.86 8.25
CA TRP A 355 -16.24 11.99 8.01
C TRP A 355 -17.39 12.26 8.98
N ALA A 356 -17.03 12.57 10.22
CA ALA A 356 -17.90 13.13 11.25
C ALA A 356 -17.09 14.11 12.10
N PRO A 357 -17.72 14.97 12.92
CA PRO A 357 -16.99 15.92 13.74
C PRO A 357 -15.88 15.29 14.57
N GLY A 358 -14.61 15.64 14.26
CA GLY A 358 -13.43 15.08 14.88
C GLY A 358 -12.99 13.69 14.37
N LEU A 359 -13.68 13.09 13.42
CA LEU A 359 -13.31 11.82 12.80
C LEU A 359 -12.85 12.03 11.35
N TYR A 360 -11.60 11.78 11.09
CA TYR A 360 -10.96 11.96 9.78
C TYR A 360 -10.57 10.63 9.15
N VAL A 361 -10.42 10.61 7.84
CA VAL A 361 -9.91 9.46 7.11
C VAL A 361 -8.75 9.83 6.20
N ALA A 362 -7.83 8.90 5.97
CA ALA A 362 -6.72 9.05 5.04
C ALA A 362 -6.54 7.80 4.16
N GLY A 363 -5.71 7.90 3.14
CA GLY A 363 -5.42 6.79 2.26
C GLY A 363 -6.63 6.35 1.43
N ALA A 364 -6.88 5.04 1.38
CA ALA A 364 -7.93 4.47 0.55
C ALA A 364 -9.32 4.99 0.91
N LEU A 365 -9.61 5.21 2.18
CA LEU A 365 -10.89 5.73 2.66
C LEU A 365 -11.18 7.16 2.18
N ALA A 366 -10.14 7.95 1.89
CA ALA A 366 -10.26 9.32 1.44
C ALA A 366 -10.29 9.48 -0.10
N GLU A 367 -10.37 8.39 -0.87
CA GLU A 367 -10.15 8.49 -2.32
C GLU A 367 -11.26 9.23 -3.09
N LEU A 368 -12.50 9.28 -2.58
CA LEU A 368 -13.58 10.05 -3.21
C LEU A 368 -13.36 11.58 -3.11
N GLU A 369 -12.46 12.04 -2.25
CA GLU A 369 -12.08 13.45 -2.12
C GLU A 369 -10.65 13.72 -2.65
N VAL A 370 -9.67 12.86 -2.36
CA VAL A 370 -8.27 13.04 -2.74
C VAL A 370 -7.99 12.61 -4.18
N GLY A 371 -8.85 11.73 -4.73
CA GLY A 371 -8.71 11.19 -6.08
C GLY A 371 -7.77 9.96 -6.15
N PRO A 372 -7.32 9.58 -7.37
CA PRO A 372 -6.61 8.33 -7.62
C PRO A 372 -5.27 8.20 -6.88
N VAL A 373 -4.67 9.32 -6.49
CA VAL A 373 -3.38 9.34 -5.76
C VAL A 373 -3.51 9.06 -4.27
N SER A 374 -4.73 8.96 -3.72
CA SER A 374 -4.96 8.86 -2.27
C SER A 374 -4.23 7.71 -1.60
N ARG A 375 -4.00 6.60 -2.30
CA ARG A 375 -3.37 5.38 -1.75
C ARG A 375 -1.84 5.39 -1.79
N ASN A 376 -1.22 6.40 -2.39
CA ASN A 376 0.24 6.49 -2.52
C ASN A 376 0.84 7.55 -1.57
N ILE A 377 2.18 7.72 -1.61
CA ILE A 377 2.90 8.66 -0.74
C ILE A 377 2.46 10.10 -1.00
N ALA A 378 2.23 10.48 -2.27
CA ALA A 378 1.73 11.82 -2.58
C ALA A 378 0.33 12.08 -2.03
N GLY A 379 -0.54 11.06 -2.06
CA GLY A 379 -1.86 11.12 -1.44
C GLY A 379 -1.80 11.26 0.08
N ALA A 380 -0.83 10.62 0.74
CA ALA A 380 -0.61 10.77 2.17
C ALA A 380 -0.25 12.22 2.54
N ARG A 381 0.62 12.86 1.76
CA ARG A 381 0.95 14.28 1.93
C ARG A 381 -0.27 15.18 1.77
N LYS A 382 -1.03 14.98 0.67
CA LYS A 382 -2.28 15.73 0.44
C LYS A 382 -3.29 15.57 1.56
N ALA A 383 -3.44 14.34 2.07
CA ALA A 383 -4.33 14.07 3.20
C ALA A 383 -3.87 14.81 4.46
N ALA A 384 -2.59 14.74 4.79
CA ALA A 384 -2.02 15.44 5.93
C ALA A 384 -2.20 16.97 5.80
N GLU A 385 -1.89 17.56 4.64
CA GLU A 385 -2.08 18.98 4.34
C GLU A 385 -3.54 19.43 4.54
N LYS A 386 -4.50 18.67 4.01
CA LYS A 386 -5.94 18.95 4.15
C LYS A 386 -6.38 18.89 5.62
N ILE A 387 -5.96 17.88 6.37
CA ILE A 387 -6.29 17.72 7.79
C ILE A 387 -5.72 18.87 8.61
N ILE A 388 -4.41 19.16 8.50
CA ILE A 388 -3.79 20.21 9.33
C ILE A 388 -4.29 21.61 9.00
N SER A 389 -4.65 21.89 7.73
CA SER A 389 -5.17 23.19 7.32
C SER A 389 -6.55 23.51 7.90
N SER A 390 -7.33 22.49 8.26
CA SER A 390 -8.65 22.68 8.91
C SER A 390 -8.57 22.97 10.41
N ILE A 391 -7.40 22.76 11.02
CA ILE A 391 -7.21 22.89 12.45
C ILE A 391 -6.70 24.30 12.77
N LYS A 392 -7.46 25.03 13.59
CA LYS A 392 -7.01 26.33 14.11
C LYS A 392 -5.68 26.17 14.88
N ASN A 393 -4.79 27.14 14.75
CA ASN A 393 -3.60 27.18 15.59
C ASN A 393 -4.03 27.28 17.05
N LYS A 394 -3.37 26.53 17.93
CA LYS A 394 -3.49 26.78 19.37
C LYS A 394 -2.92 28.20 19.63
N SER A 395 -3.79 29.12 19.98
CA SER A 395 -3.41 30.46 20.47
C SER A 395 -2.69 30.35 21.79
#